data_382cf300203de7db3087cca9124fb486
#
_entry.id   382cf300203de7db3087cca9124fb486
#
_cell.length_a   1.000
_cell.length_b   1.000
_cell.length_c   1.000
_cell.angle_alpha   90.00
_cell.angle_beta   90.00
_cell.angle_gamma   90.00
#
_symmetry.space_group_name_H-M   'P 1'
#
loop_
_entity.id
_entity.type
_entity.pdbx_description
1 polymer ?
#
loop_
_entity_poly.entity_id
_entity_poly.type
_entity_poly.pdbx_seq_one_letter_code
_entity_poly.pdbx_strand_id
1 'polypeptide(L)'
;MIGQGFLTKLRIMFFGPNKIENSTAITNYSDITIEEAEYRMSLAKLKRAIDSMPLAEPFIHNESGDKTLLIVNDIPSVLKLLELDFQKLKTMYHKDIFSNYKIVICSGKYSNLIAYKYISDNKIDIAFVDIILSDSIIKIKDDYIEFNGLNLSEEIVKYSPNAEVNILTSEPLTNSMGLVKGYTSLLNRLKENSIIKDLIPVDNQNRLFKLNSIL
;
A
#
# COMPACT_ATOMS: atom_id res chain seq x y z
N MET A 1 0.92 6.79 36.15
CA MET A 1 1.46 8.04 35.56
C MET A 1 2.63 7.65 34.64
N ILE A 2 2.35 7.44 33.36
CA ILE A 2 3.42 7.28 32.36
C ILE A 2 3.91 8.69 32.11
N GLY A 3 5.13 8.97 32.54
CA GLY A 3 5.61 10.31 32.76
C GLY A 3 5.80 11.11 31.46
N GLN A 4 5.66 12.43 31.58
CA GLN A 4 5.92 13.43 30.51
C GLN A 4 7.26 13.19 29.75
N GLY A 5 8.23 12.51 30.39
CA GLY A 5 9.51 12.13 29.78
C GLY A 5 9.42 11.13 28.61
N PHE A 6 8.39 10.27 28.58
CA PHE A 6 8.19 9.31 27.48
C PHE A 6 7.66 10.03 26.22
N LEU A 7 6.67 10.90 26.38
CA LEU A 7 6.12 11.70 25.29
C LEU A 7 7.16 12.68 24.69
N THR A 8 8.04 13.22 25.54
CA THR A 8 9.14 14.11 25.08
C THR A 8 10.17 13.32 24.25
N LYS A 9 10.52 12.09 24.68
CA LYS A 9 11.43 11.22 23.90
C LYS A 9 10.82 10.79 22.57
N LEU A 10 9.52 10.46 22.55
CA LEU A 10 8.78 10.19 21.30
C LEU A 10 8.85 11.39 20.35
N ARG A 11 8.63 12.62 20.87
CA ARG A 11 8.66 13.84 20.06
C ARG A 11 10.02 14.08 19.38
N ILE A 12 11.12 13.87 20.08
CA ILE A 12 12.48 14.04 19.53
C ILE A 12 12.78 12.94 18.49
N MET A 13 12.29 11.73 18.70
CA MET A 13 12.54 10.60 17.80
C MET A 13 11.81 10.74 16.45
N PHE A 14 10.60 11.36 16.41
CA PHE A 14 9.79 11.49 15.21
C PHE A 14 10.00 12.79 14.43
N PHE A 15 10.38 13.88 15.09
CA PHE A 15 10.38 15.21 14.44
C PHE A 15 11.76 15.86 14.33
N GLY A 16 12.80 15.26 14.96
CA GLY A 16 14.12 15.87 15.02
C GLY A 16 14.13 17.26 15.70
N PRO A 17 15.29 17.75 16.15
CA PRO A 17 15.37 19.01 16.88
C PRO A 17 15.11 20.28 16.04
N ASN A 18 15.14 20.20 14.70
CA ASN A 18 15.18 21.36 13.82
C ASN A 18 13.93 21.60 12.94
N LYS A 19 12.77 20.96 13.20
CA LYS A 19 11.54 21.21 12.44
C LYS A 19 10.37 21.72 13.30
N ILE A 20 10.61 22.62 14.23
CA ILE A 20 9.58 23.20 15.11
C ILE A 20 9.12 24.60 14.65
N GLU A 21 9.64 25.12 13.55
CA GLU A 21 9.19 26.42 13.05
C GLU A 21 8.25 26.24 11.85
N ASN A 22 7.00 26.69 12.05
CA ASN A 22 5.96 26.94 11.04
C ASN A 22 5.06 25.79 10.55
N SER A 23 4.59 24.88 11.40
CA SER A 23 3.32 24.24 11.10
C SER A 23 2.33 24.47 12.25
N THR A 24 1.30 25.27 12.01
CA THR A 24 0.15 25.53 12.88
C THR A 24 -0.85 24.36 12.92
N ALA A 25 -0.45 23.17 12.55
CA ALA A 25 -1.19 21.93 12.82
C ALA A 25 -0.69 21.37 14.15
N ILE A 26 -1.16 21.91 15.25
CA ILE A 26 -1.12 21.23 16.56
C ILE A 26 -2.09 20.05 16.44
N THR A 27 -1.62 18.94 15.93
CA THR A 27 -2.29 17.65 16.13
C THR A 27 -2.24 17.39 17.63
N ASN A 28 -3.39 17.42 18.29
CA ASN A 28 -3.53 17.07 19.68
C ASN A 28 -3.05 15.63 19.89
N TYR A 29 -1.87 15.47 20.47
CA TYR A 29 -1.23 14.16 20.76
C TYR A 29 -1.97 13.36 21.83
N SER A 30 -3.10 13.89 22.39
CA SER A 30 -3.94 13.18 23.34
C SER A 30 -4.74 12.02 22.75
N ASP A 31 -4.87 11.93 21.42
CA ASP A 31 -5.78 11.01 20.75
C ASP A 31 -5.11 9.84 20.02
N ILE A 32 -3.77 9.74 20.07
CA ILE A 32 -3.06 8.60 19.49
C ILE A 32 -3.13 7.42 20.45
N THR A 33 -3.73 6.32 20.02
CA THR A 33 -3.75 5.07 20.79
C THR A 33 -2.33 4.49 20.93
N ILE A 34 -2.13 3.67 21.98
CA ILE A 34 -0.84 2.97 22.17
C ILE A 34 -0.52 2.11 20.95
N GLU A 35 -1.51 1.43 20.39
CA GLU A 35 -1.39 0.58 19.19
C GLU A 35 -0.93 1.38 17.97
N GLU A 36 -1.47 2.56 17.77
CA GLU A 36 -1.05 3.42 16.67
C GLU A 36 0.38 3.95 16.85
N ALA A 37 0.76 4.28 18.08
CA ALA A 37 2.13 4.69 18.40
C ALA A 37 3.14 3.55 18.16
N GLU A 38 2.79 2.32 18.56
CA GLU A 38 3.61 1.12 18.32
C GLU A 38 3.74 0.81 16.83
N TYR A 39 2.63 0.92 16.08
CA TYR A 39 2.65 0.77 14.62
C TYR A 39 3.58 1.78 13.96
N ARG A 40 3.47 3.06 14.31
CA ARG A 40 4.33 4.11 13.76
C ARG A 40 5.82 3.90 14.11
N MET A 41 6.13 3.41 15.30
CA MET A 41 7.50 3.04 15.68
C MET A 41 8.02 1.86 14.83
N SER A 42 7.18 0.86 14.62
CA SER A 42 7.51 -0.30 13.79
C SER A 42 7.75 0.11 12.34
N LEU A 43 6.92 0.98 11.79
CA LEU A 43 7.09 1.53 10.45
C LEU A 43 8.38 2.36 10.33
N ALA A 44 8.74 3.14 11.34
CA ALA A 44 10.00 3.89 11.35
C ALA A 44 11.24 2.98 11.39
N LYS A 45 11.15 1.83 12.08
CA LYS A 45 12.20 0.79 12.05
C LYS A 45 12.29 0.15 10.66
N LEU A 46 11.15 -0.16 10.06
CA LEU A 46 11.06 -0.73 8.72
C LEU A 46 11.70 0.21 7.69
N LYS A 47 11.37 1.49 7.69
CA LYS A 47 11.96 2.50 6.80
C LYS A 47 13.48 2.49 6.81
N ARG A 48 14.09 2.46 7.99
CA ARG A 48 15.56 2.43 8.13
C ARG A 48 16.18 1.12 7.64
N ALA A 49 15.45 0.01 7.76
CA ALA A 49 15.95 -1.29 7.33
C ALA A 49 15.86 -1.47 5.82
N ILE A 50 14.82 -0.95 5.16
CA ILE A 50 14.59 -1.06 3.72
C ILE A 50 15.78 -0.54 2.90
N ASP A 51 16.40 0.58 3.31
CA ASP A 51 17.54 1.15 2.60
C ASP A 51 18.75 0.20 2.53
N SER A 52 18.86 -0.72 3.49
CA SER A 52 19.93 -1.71 3.57
C SER A 52 19.52 -3.10 3.06
N MET A 53 18.26 -3.31 2.71
CA MET A 53 17.78 -4.60 2.20
C MET A 53 18.08 -4.76 0.72
N PRO A 54 18.54 -5.95 0.29
CA PRO A 54 18.74 -6.26 -1.13
C PRO A 54 17.38 -6.52 -1.80
N LEU A 55 16.58 -5.47 -2.01
CA LEU A 55 15.31 -5.56 -2.69
C LEU A 55 15.51 -5.57 -4.20
N ALA A 56 14.69 -6.35 -4.90
CA ALA A 56 14.61 -6.29 -6.35
C ALA A 56 14.05 -4.94 -6.80
N GLU A 57 14.40 -4.52 -8.03
CA GLU A 57 13.75 -3.36 -8.64
C GLU A 57 12.36 -3.75 -9.17
N PRO A 58 11.38 -2.83 -9.16
CA PRO A 58 10.08 -3.09 -9.77
C PRO A 58 10.23 -3.24 -11.29
N PHE A 59 9.36 -4.04 -11.90
CA PHE A 59 9.27 -4.09 -13.35
C PHE A 59 8.47 -2.86 -13.84
N ILE A 60 9.03 -2.11 -14.79
CA ILE A 60 8.39 -0.92 -15.35
C ILE A 60 8.10 -1.15 -16.83
N HIS A 61 6.83 -0.97 -17.21
CA HIS A 61 6.39 -0.94 -18.60
C HIS A 61 5.94 0.48 -18.96
N ASN A 62 6.38 0.97 -20.13
CA ASN A 62 6.09 2.29 -20.66
C ASN A 62 6.44 3.44 -19.70
N GLU A 63 7.73 3.77 -19.59
CA GLU A 63 8.21 4.86 -18.72
C GLU A 63 7.64 6.25 -19.07
N SER A 64 7.12 6.42 -20.28
CA SER A 64 6.60 7.70 -20.80
C SER A 64 5.09 7.88 -20.61
N GLY A 65 4.41 6.95 -19.94
CA GLY A 65 2.98 7.10 -19.65
C GLY A 65 2.69 8.30 -18.75
N ASP A 66 1.61 9.01 -19.04
CA ASP A 66 1.22 10.24 -18.34
C ASP A 66 0.79 10.00 -16.89
N LYS A 67 0.26 8.80 -16.62
CA LYS A 67 -0.21 8.37 -15.30
C LYS A 67 0.51 7.11 -14.86
N THR A 68 0.79 7.00 -13.57
CA THR A 68 1.42 5.81 -12.98
C THR A 68 0.38 4.87 -12.41
N LEU A 69 0.33 3.65 -12.95
CA LEU A 69 -0.42 2.51 -12.42
C LEU A 69 0.52 1.58 -11.67
N LEU A 70 0.39 1.52 -10.35
CA LEU A 70 1.14 0.61 -9.48
C LEU A 70 0.35 -0.69 -9.29
N ILE A 71 0.99 -1.82 -9.51
CA ILE A 71 0.43 -3.16 -9.25
C ILE A 71 1.31 -3.88 -8.25
N VAL A 72 0.75 -4.28 -7.11
CA VAL A 72 1.46 -5.01 -6.06
C VAL A 72 0.77 -6.34 -5.82
N ASN A 73 1.38 -7.41 -6.31
CA ASN A 73 0.87 -8.76 -6.16
C ASN A 73 2.01 -9.76 -6.33
N ASP A 74 2.16 -10.71 -5.43
CA ASP A 74 3.21 -11.72 -5.45
C ASP A 74 2.85 -13.01 -6.21
N ILE A 75 1.61 -13.12 -6.70
CA ILE A 75 1.09 -14.30 -7.40
C ILE A 75 1.21 -14.11 -8.92
N PRO A 76 2.10 -14.81 -9.63
CA PRO A 76 2.32 -14.61 -11.07
C PRO A 76 1.08 -14.85 -11.93
N SER A 77 0.20 -15.77 -11.53
CA SER A 77 -1.04 -16.06 -12.26
C SER A 77 -2.02 -14.88 -12.22
N VAL A 78 -2.07 -14.15 -11.11
CA VAL A 78 -2.90 -12.93 -10.98
C VAL A 78 -2.37 -11.82 -11.90
N LEU A 79 -1.05 -11.62 -11.94
CA LEU A 79 -0.44 -10.64 -12.84
C LEU A 79 -0.73 -10.96 -14.30
N LYS A 80 -0.66 -12.24 -14.70
CA LYS A 80 -1.03 -12.68 -16.05
C LYS A 80 -2.50 -12.49 -16.37
N LEU A 81 -3.40 -12.68 -15.40
CA LEU A 81 -4.83 -12.40 -15.58
C LEU A 81 -5.08 -10.90 -15.80
N LEU A 82 -4.42 -10.02 -15.05
CA LEU A 82 -4.51 -8.57 -15.26
C LEU A 82 -4.00 -8.16 -16.64
N GLU A 83 -2.88 -8.73 -17.09
CA GLU A 83 -2.36 -8.50 -18.44
C GLU A 83 -3.39 -8.87 -19.53
N LEU A 84 -4.02 -10.05 -19.41
CA LEU A 84 -5.07 -10.47 -20.34
C LEU A 84 -6.29 -9.54 -20.30
N ASP A 85 -6.66 -9.06 -19.13
CA ASP A 85 -7.77 -8.11 -19.01
C ASP A 85 -7.43 -6.74 -19.61
N PHE A 86 -6.20 -6.26 -19.47
CA PHE A 86 -5.75 -5.03 -20.14
C PHE A 86 -5.79 -5.16 -21.67
N GLN A 87 -5.42 -6.33 -22.21
CA GLN A 87 -5.59 -6.62 -23.63
C GLN A 87 -7.06 -6.61 -24.06
N LYS A 88 -7.98 -7.16 -23.25
CA LYS A 88 -9.42 -7.09 -23.48
C LYS A 88 -9.96 -5.66 -23.40
N LEU A 89 -9.48 -4.84 -22.45
CA LEU A 89 -9.84 -3.42 -22.35
C LEU A 89 -9.46 -2.68 -23.63
N LYS A 90 -8.29 -2.95 -24.20
CA LYS A 90 -7.88 -2.38 -25.48
C LYS A 90 -8.78 -2.79 -26.63
N THR A 91 -9.12 -4.08 -26.74
CA THR A 91 -9.89 -4.61 -27.87
C THR A 91 -11.39 -4.33 -27.79
N MET A 92 -11.97 -4.39 -26.60
CA MET A 92 -13.43 -4.29 -26.39
C MET A 92 -13.89 -2.87 -26.06
N TYR A 93 -13.04 -2.09 -25.37
CA TYR A 93 -13.40 -0.77 -24.84
C TYR A 93 -12.52 0.35 -25.39
N HIS A 94 -11.58 0.04 -26.31
CA HIS A 94 -10.63 0.99 -26.89
C HIS A 94 -9.75 1.72 -25.84
N LYS A 95 -9.52 1.07 -24.67
CA LYS A 95 -8.67 1.58 -23.60
C LYS A 95 -7.30 0.91 -23.66
N ASP A 96 -6.30 1.59 -24.22
CA ASP A 96 -4.93 1.07 -24.29
C ASP A 96 -4.15 1.39 -23.02
N ILE A 97 -4.25 0.51 -22.04
CA ILE A 97 -3.60 0.68 -20.73
C ILE A 97 -2.07 0.68 -20.90
N PHE A 98 -1.54 -0.18 -21.78
CA PHE A 98 -0.09 -0.29 -22.00
C PHE A 98 0.53 0.96 -22.63
N SER A 99 -0.22 1.73 -23.41
CA SER A 99 0.26 2.97 -24.01
C SER A 99 0.00 4.19 -23.13
N ASN A 100 -1.09 4.19 -22.37
CA ASN A 100 -1.55 5.37 -21.63
C ASN A 100 -0.93 5.47 -20.20
N TYR A 101 -0.48 4.34 -19.64
CA TYR A 101 0.02 4.30 -18.28
C TYR A 101 1.48 3.86 -18.23
N LYS A 102 2.25 4.49 -17.33
CA LYS A 102 3.47 3.91 -16.80
C LYS A 102 3.05 2.82 -15.80
N ILE A 103 3.21 1.55 -16.18
CA ILE A 103 2.81 0.42 -15.35
C ILE A 103 4.02 -0.05 -14.55
N VAL A 104 3.88 -0.02 -13.22
CA VAL A 104 4.92 -0.43 -12.27
C VAL A 104 4.44 -1.66 -11.54
N ILE A 105 5.15 -2.77 -11.69
CA ILE A 105 4.79 -4.06 -11.10
C ILE A 105 5.80 -4.42 -10.02
N CYS A 106 5.33 -4.51 -8.79
CA CYS A 106 6.07 -5.02 -7.64
C CYS A 106 5.58 -6.44 -7.35
N SER A 107 6.43 -7.43 -7.60
CA SER A 107 6.06 -8.84 -7.51
C SER A 107 7.14 -9.68 -6.82
N GLY A 108 6.78 -10.92 -6.46
CA GLY A 108 7.68 -11.85 -5.81
C GLY A 108 7.96 -11.49 -4.35
N LYS A 109 9.11 -11.96 -3.85
CA LYS A 109 9.49 -11.80 -2.46
C LYS A 109 9.62 -10.31 -2.09
N TYR A 110 8.97 -9.91 -0.99
CA TYR A 110 8.96 -8.52 -0.50
C TYR A 110 8.35 -7.51 -1.48
N SER A 111 7.36 -7.92 -2.27
CA SER A 111 6.66 -7.03 -3.21
C SER A 111 6.10 -5.76 -2.53
N ASN A 112 5.63 -5.88 -1.29
CA ASN A 112 5.20 -4.76 -0.44
C ASN A 112 6.34 -3.78 -0.13
N LEU A 113 7.56 -4.26 0.15
CA LEU A 113 8.72 -3.41 0.44
C LEU A 113 9.29 -2.77 -0.81
N ILE A 114 9.29 -3.51 -1.93
CA ILE A 114 9.67 -2.99 -3.25
C ILE A 114 8.73 -1.82 -3.60
N ALA A 115 7.43 -2.01 -3.43
CA ALA A 115 6.44 -0.97 -3.66
C ALA A 115 6.63 0.21 -2.71
N TYR A 116 6.85 -0.05 -1.42
CA TYR A 116 7.06 1.00 -0.43
C TYR A 116 8.28 1.87 -0.76
N LYS A 117 9.40 1.26 -1.14
CA LYS A 117 10.59 1.98 -1.61
C LYS A 117 10.28 2.81 -2.85
N TYR A 118 9.54 2.25 -3.81
CA TYR A 118 9.20 2.94 -5.05
C TYR A 118 8.31 4.17 -4.82
N ILE A 119 7.26 4.05 -3.99
CA ILE A 119 6.31 5.16 -3.74
C ILE A 119 6.93 6.33 -2.97
N SER A 120 8.03 6.12 -2.24
CA SER A 120 8.71 7.20 -1.51
C SER A 120 9.26 8.29 -2.43
N ASP A 121 9.61 7.93 -3.65
CA ASP A 121 10.26 8.80 -4.63
C ASP A 121 9.40 9.06 -5.88
N ASN A 122 8.28 8.36 -6.02
CA ASN A 122 7.46 8.40 -7.22
C ASN A 122 5.98 8.65 -6.90
N LYS A 123 5.34 9.52 -7.69
CA LYS A 123 3.91 9.75 -7.61
C LYS A 123 3.15 8.55 -8.19
N ILE A 124 2.06 8.17 -7.52
CA ILE A 124 1.12 7.13 -7.96
C ILE A 124 -0.22 7.80 -8.26
N ASP A 125 -0.82 7.44 -9.39
CA ASP A 125 -2.18 7.90 -9.74
C ASP A 125 -3.22 6.83 -9.47
N ILE A 126 -2.91 5.56 -9.77
CA ILE A 126 -3.79 4.41 -9.48
C ILE A 126 -2.95 3.29 -8.90
N ALA A 127 -3.46 2.62 -7.88
CA ALA A 127 -2.82 1.42 -7.32
C ALA A 127 -3.80 0.24 -7.26
N PHE A 128 -3.30 -0.95 -7.63
CA PHE A 128 -3.92 -2.25 -7.40
C PHE A 128 -3.05 -3.02 -6.43
N VAL A 129 -3.54 -3.26 -5.22
CA VAL A 129 -2.75 -3.85 -4.13
C VAL A 129 -3.43 -5.12 -3.63
N ASP A 130 -2.71 -6.23 -3.56
CA ASP A 130 -3.20 -7.43 -2.89
C ASP A 130 -3.13 -7.25 -1.36
N ILE A 131 -4.13 -7.74 -0.64
CA ILE A 131 -4.16 -7.69 0.82
C ILE A 131 -3.11 -8.63 1.41
N ILE A 132 -3.09 -9.87 0.91
CA ILE A 132 -2.28 -10.95 1.46
C ILE A 132 -1.06 -11.15 0.57
N LEU A 133 0.05 -10.62 1.02
CA LEU A 133 1.35 -10.82 0.38
C LEU A 133 2.16 -11.82 1.18
N SER A 134 2.84 -12.76 0.53
CA SER A 134 3.50 -13.90 1.16
C SER A 134 4.57 -13.52 2.18
N ASP A 135 5.17 -12.36 2.03
CA ASP A 135 6.24 -11.84 2.89
C ASP A 135 5.78 -10.60 3.70
N SER A 136 4.53 -10.57 4.15
CA SER A 136 3.99 -9.46 4.94
C SER A 136 4.57 -9.37 6.36
N ILE A 137 5.16 -10.45 6.88
CA ILE A 137 5.84 -10.47 8.18
C ILE A 137 7.34 -10.35 7.94
N ILE A 138 7.92 -9.21 8.32
CA ILE A 138 9.30 -8.86 8.07
C ILE A 138 10.09 -8.94 9.36
N LYS A 139 11.16 -9.74 9.37
CA LYS A 139 12.07 -9.84 10.51
C LYS A 139 13.15 -8.77 10.41
N ILE A 140 13.21 -7.88 11.39
CA ILE A 140 14.27 -6.87 11.53
C ILE A 140 14.95 -7.08 12.88
N LYS A 141 16.17 -7.62 12.87
CA LYS A 141 16.89 -8.06 14.07
C LYS A 141 16.04 -9.05 14.87
N ASP A 142 15.60 -8.65 16.08
CA ASP A 142 14.80 -9.47 16.98
C ASP A 142 13.30 -9.14 16.91
N ASP A 143 12.91 -8.16 16.09
CA ASP A 143 11.52 -7.72 15.93
C ASP A 143 10.88 -8.35 14.67
N TYR A 144 9.58 -8.60 14.77
CA TYR A 144 8.73 -8.96 13.62
C TYR A 144 7.75 -7.82 13.36
N ILE A 145 7.76 -7.31 12.13
CA ILE A 145 6.90 -6.20 11.70
C ILE A 145 5.96 -6.74 10.63
N GLU A 146 4.66 -6.62 10.88
CA GLU A 146 3.67 -6.88 9.85
C GLU A 146 3.50 -5.65 8.95
N PHE A 147 3.70 -5.84 7.65
CA PHE A 147 3.51 -4.81 6.64
C PHE A 147 2.82 -5.44 5.42
N ASN A 148 1.50 -5.50 5.45
CA ASN A 148 0.65 -6.10 4.42
C ASN A 148 0.15 -5.06 3.39
N GLY A 149 -0.68 -5.50 2.44
CA GLY A 149 -1.21 -4.61 1.41
C GLY A 149 -2.10 -3.48 1.93
N LEU A 150 -2.78 -3.66 3.07
CA LEU A 150 -3.57 -2.59 3.68
C LEU A 150 -2.68 -1.51 4.30
N ASN A 151 -1.59 -1.91 4.97
CA ASN A 151 -0.59 -0.97 5.49
C ASN A 151 0.08 -0.20 4.35
N LEU A 152 0.40 -0.89 3.25
CA LEU A 152 0.94 -0.25 2.04
C LEU A 152 -0.06 0.75 1.44
N SER A 153 -1.36 0.46 1.46
CA SER A 153 -2.41 1.36 0.95
C SER A 153 -2.45 2.69 1.71
N GLU A 154 -2.28 2.67 3.03
CA GLU A 154 -2.15 3.90 3.83
C GLU A 154 -0.91 4.71 3.42
N GLU A 155 0.22 4.05 3.21
CA GLU A 155 1.46 4.73 2.81
C GLU A 155 1.37 5.27 1.37
N ILE A 156 0.70 4.57 0.43
CA ILE A 156 0.46 5.10 -0.93
C ILE A 156 -0.26 6.45 -0.87
N VAL A 157 -1.38 6.54 -0.14
CA VAL A 157 -2.15 7.79 -0.04
C VAL A 157 -1.37 8.88 0.69
N LYS A 158 -0.50 8.51 1.62
CA LYS A 158 0.35 9.47 2.31
C LYS A 158 1.40 10.11 1.40
N TYR A 159 2.02 9.35 0.52
CA TYR A 159 2.98 9.86 -0.47
C TYR A 159 2.30 10.42 -1.72
N SER A 160 1.13 9.91 -2.08
CA SER A 160 0.33 10.32 -3.24
C SER A 160 -1.12 10.55 -2.82
N PRO A 161 -1.47 11.72 -2.23
CA PRO A 161 -2.79 11.96 -1.64
C PRO A 161 -3.98 11.86 -2.59
N ASN A 162 -3.73 11.97 -3.89
CA ASN A 162 -4.76 11.85 -4.92
C ASN A 162 -4.78 10.46 -5.60
N ALA A 163 -4.01 9.51 -5.08
CA ALA A 163 -3.99 8.16 -5.65
C ALA A 163 -5.31 7.44 -5.44
N GLU A 164 -5.81 6.79 -6.48
CA GLU A 164 -6.93 5.85 -6.37
C GLU A 164 -6.41 4.47 -5.99
N VAL A 165 -6.56 4.07 -4.72
CA VAL A 165 -6.13 2.77 -4.25
C VAL A 165 -7.28 1.77 -4.31
N ASN A 166 -7.05 0.67 -5.02
CA ASN A 166 -8.00 -0.43 -5.20
C ASN A 166 -7.37 -1.73 -4.70
N ILE A 167 -8.14 -2.54 -4.00
CA ILE A 167 -7.67 -3.80 -3.45
C ILE A 167 -7.98 -4.94 -4.40
N LEU A 168 -6.95 -5.68 -4.80
CA LEU A 168 -7.11 -6.98 -5.44
C LEU A 168 -7.37 -8.03 -4.36
N THR A 169 -8.39 -8.87 -4.54
CA THR A 169 -8.67 -9.95 -3.59
C THR A 169 -9.16 -11.20 -4.31
N SER A 170 -8.54 -12.33 -4.00
CA SER A 170 -8.96 -13.64 -4.49
C SER A 170 -10.04 -14.28 -3.62
N GLU A 171 -10.26 -13.77 -2.41
CA GLU A 171 -11.23 -14.33 -1.49
C GLU A 171 -12.39 -13.39 -1.23
N PRO A 172 -13.62 -13.95 -1.10
CA PRO A 172 -14.68 -13.22 -0.43
C PRO A 172 -14.16 -12.96 0.99
N LEU A 173 -14.09 -11.68 1.40
CA LEU A 173 -13.71 -11.25 2.74
C LEU A 173 -14.71 -11.73 3.82
N THR A 174 -15.30 -12.89 3.60
CA THR A 174 -16.34 -13.51 4.41
C THR A 174 -15.73 -14.52 5.36
N ASN A 175 -15.76 -14.21 6.60
CA ASN A 175 -16.03 -15.00 7.83
C ASN A 175 -15.46 -16.41 8.04
N SER A 176 -14.75 -17.07 7.13
CA SER A 176 -14.41 -18.48 7.31
C SER A 176 -13.00 -18.77 7.84
N MET A 177 -12.11 -17.78 7.96
CA MET A 177 -10.79 -17.98 8.56
C MET A 177 -10.48 -16.93 9.62
N GLY A 178 -10.01 -17.36 10.80
CA GLY A 178 -9.71 -16.48 11.94
C GLY A 178 -8.66 -15.40 11.72
N LEU A 179 -7.88 -15.49 10.63
CA LEU A 179 -6.95 -14.46 10.15
C LEU A 179 -7.66 -13.19 9.64
N VAL A 180 -8.91 -13.31 9.20
CA VAL A 180 -9.65 -12.24 8.50
C VAL A 180 -10.20 -11.18 9.47
N LYS A 181 -10.37 -11.47 10.77
CA LYS A 181 -10.96 -10.49 11.69
C LYS A 181 -10.11 -9.21 11.86
N GLY A 182 -8.80 -9.33 11.91
CA GLY A 182 -7.89 -8.17 12.01
C GLY A 182 -7.91 -7.32 10.75
N TYR A 183 -7.89 -7.97 9.59
CA TYR A 183 -7.93 -7.27 8.30
C TYR A 183 -9.28 -6.61 8.01
N THR A 184 -10.40 -7.19 8.46
CA THR A 184 -11.74 -6.62 8.22
C THR A 184 -11.90 -5.26 8.90
N SER A 185 -11.45 -5.10 10.14
CA SER A 185 -11.54 -3.82 10.85
C SER A 185 -10.66 -2.76 10.19
N LEU A 186 -9.42 -3.09 9.83
CA LEU A 186 -8.52 -2.19 9.13
C LEU A 186 -9.08 -1.81 7.74
N LEU A 187 -9.54 -2.79 6.97
CA LEU A 187 -10.15 -2.55 5.66
C LEU A 187 -11.37 -1.62 5.74
N ASN A 188 -12.26 -1.83 6.71
CA ASN A 188 -13.42 -0.97 6.90
C ASN A 188 -13.00 0.46 7.26
N ARG A 189 -12.04 0.62 8.18
CA ARG A 189 -11.48 1.93 8.50
C ARG A 189 -10.89 2.63 7.28
N LEU A 190 -10.15 1.91 6.43
CA LEU A 190 -9.54 2.48 5.23
C LEU A 190 -10.60 2.89 4.19
N LYS A 191 -11.71 2.15 4.10
CA LYS A 191 -12.85 2.53 3.24
C LYS A 191 -13.58 3.75 3.79
N GLU A 192 -13.88 3.78 5.09
CA GLU A 192 -14.54 4.91 5.76
C GLU A 192 -13.73 6.20 5.61
N ASN A 193 -12.40 6.10 5.66
CA ASN A 193 -11.49 7.22 5.42
C ASN A 193 -11.23 7.50 3.92
N SER A 194 -11.92 6.84 3.00
CA SER A 194 -11.78 6.99 1.55
C SER A 194 -10.36 6.69 1.02
N ILE A 195 -9.55 5.95 1.77
CA ILE A 195 -8.21 5.50 1.35
C ILE A 195 -8.33 4.40 0.30
N ILE A 196 -9.25 3.45 0.50
CA ILE A 196 -9.56 2.40 -0.46
C ILE A 196 -10.83 2.75 -1.21
N LYS A 197 -10.72 2.84 -2.54
CA LYS A 197 -11.84 3.20 -3.40
C LYS A 197 -12.71 2.00 -3.75
N ASP A 198 -12.12 0.89 -4.18
CA ASP A 198 -12.87 -0.30 -4.57
C ASP A 198 -12.15 -1.61 -4.22
N LEU A 199 -12.93 -2.70 -4.23
CA LEU A 199 -12.43 -4.07 -4.14
C LEU A 199 -12.62 -4.74 -5.51
N ILE A 200 -11.53 -5.27 -6.06
CA ILE A 200 -11.50 -5.94 -7.35
C ILE A 200 -11.35 -7.44 -7.09
N PRO A 201 -12.40 -8.24 -7.30
CA PRO A 201 -12.32 -9.68 -7.12
C PRO A 201 -11.48 -10.30 -8.25
N VAL A 202 -10.44 -11.05 -7.88
CA VAL A 202 -9.54 -11.68 -8.86
C VAL A 202 -10.22 -12.85 -9.58
N ASP A 203 -11.11 -13.58 -8.91
CA ASP A 203 -11.73 -14.82 -9.42
C ASP A 203 -13.07 -14.60 -10.10
N ASN A 204 -13.53 -13.35 -10.25
CA ASN A 204 -14.89 -13.07 -10.69
C ASN A 204 -14.93 -12.52 -12.12
N GLN A 205 -15.96 -12.90 -12.88
CA GLN A 205 -16.25 -12.38 -14.22
C GLN A 205 -16.47 -10.86 -14.23
N ASN A 206 -16.84 -10.27 -13.09
CA ASN A 206 -17.01 -8.83 -12.92
C ASN A 206 -15.69 -8.04 -12.86
N ARG A 207 -14.52 -8.72 -12.78
CA ARG A 207 -13.21 -8.06 -12.71
C ARG A 207 -12.98 -7.12 -13.89
N LEU A 208 -13.21 -7.59 -15.11
CA LEU A 208 -13.04 -6.79 -16.32
C LEU A 208 -13.92 -5.54 -16.31
N PHE A 209 -15.19 -5.68 -15.88
CA PHE A 209 -16.11 -4.55 -15.77
C PHE A 209 -15.61 -3.51 -14.75
N LYS A 210 -15.15 -3.96 -13.59
CA LYS A 210 -14.57 -3.08 -12.57
C LYS A 210 -13.31 -2.38 -13.06
N LEU A 211 -12.38 -3.12 -13.68
CA LEU A 211 -11.19 -2.52 -14.29
C LEU A 211 -11.55 -1.47 -15.34
N ASN A 212 -12.58 -1.73 -16.16
CA ASN A 212 -13.05 -0.77 -17.14
C ASN A 212 -13.62 0.52 -16.51
N SER A 213 -14.19 0.45 -15.31
CA SER A 213 -14.72 1.63 -14.62
C SER A 213 -13.65 2.47 -13.92
N ILE A 214 -12.50 1.85 -13.57
CA ILE A 214 -11.39 2.50 -12.87
C ILE A 214 -10.38 3.10 -13.85
N LEU A 215 -10.01 2.34 -14.86
CA LEU A 215 -9.02 2.69 -15.88
C LEU A 215 -9.69 3.37 -17.09
#